data_3e14630ac3d34757265fb5d2d6921e4e
#
_entry.id   3e14630ac3d34757265fb5d2d6921e4e
#
_cell.length_a   1.000
_cell.length_b   1.000
_cell.length_c   1.000
_cell.angle_alpha   90.00
_cell.angle_beta   90.00
_cell.angle_gamma   90.00
#
_symmetry.space_group_name_H-M   'P 1'
#
loop_
_entity.id
_entity.type
_entity.pdbx_description
1 polymer ?
#
loop_
_entity_poly.entity_id
_entity_poly.type
_entity_poly.pdbx_seq_one_letter_code
_entity_poly.pdbx_strand_id
1 'polypeptide(L)'
;MKTTENMPRGVLSAVLTYIGVGEDEVVQLFYYFVESEGNPEEDPLIIWLAGGPGCAALRAFFFEIGPMQFIYGNYTDNVPTLQLDPNSWTKVASVIYLDAPTLTGYSYTKTSEAIRSSDTLSASQTVEFIRKFVGNHPNYLNNPMYVTGISYSGIVIPIITEELYRGNEEGLEPNVNIKGYMAGNPLTDKAGDVNSRLEYAYHMALISKELFESTRNGCNGEYADADFDNLLCMSNIHEVNKRVKDINIQQILDPDCKLVKTNLFRTVNPRRKGSRRSLRTNQIRMIPIQSSANYTFCRGKYYDYATRWANDKKVMKALNVRKGTMDTWLLCNSDMEYKYDLRSTPSYEFNVHSTVIFHQKLSKRNCRALIFSGDHDMMVPHVGTRNWINSLNLTITDSNWDAWYVNGQDAGYKTMYAHDNYSLAFVTLKGAGHTAPEFMPKECFDME
;
A
#
# COMPACT_ATOMS: atom_id res chain seq x y z
N MET A 1 -9.74 -6.37 -27.53
CA MET A 1 -10.99 -5.61 -27.76
C MET A 1 -10.77 -4.17 -27.32
N LYS A 2 -10.71 -3.24 -28.28
CA LYS A 2 -10.40 -1.83 -28.00
C LYS A 2 -11.65 -1.15 -27.43
N THR A 3 -11.65 -0.78 -26.15
CA THR A 3 -12.74 -0.02 -25.56
C THR A 3 -12.20 1.00 -24.61
N THR A 4 -11.92 2.20 -25.10
CA THR A 4 -11.71 3.35 -24.20
C THR A 4 -11.99 4.64 -24.96
N GLU A 5 -13.24 5.08 -24.96
CA GLU A 5 -13.59 6.42 -25.51
C GLU A 5 -13.00 7.58 -24.67
N ASN A 6 -12.50 7.30 -23.45
CA ASN A 6 -11.92 8.29 -22.53
C ASN A 6 -10.46 8.02 -22.13
N MET A 7 -9.80 7.03 -22.75
CA MET A 7 -8.34 6.88 -22.66
C MET A 7 -7.69 7.52 -23.88
N PRO A 8 -6.47 8.07 -23.77
CA PRO A 8 -5.73 8.56 -24.93
C PRO A 8 -5.68 7.46 -25.99
N ARG A 9 -6.17 7.74 -27.18
CA ARG A 9 -6.25 6.75 -28.27
C ARG A 9 -4.83 6.34 -28.68
N GLY A 10 -4.49 5.07 -28.54
CA GLY A 10 -3.40 4.45 -29.30
C GLY A 10 -2.15 4.03 -28.54
N VAL A 11 -2.10 4.07 -27.19
CA VAL A 11 -0.83 3.85 -26.45
C VAL A 11 -0.84 2.64 -25.52
N LEU A 12 -1.99 2.16 -25.05
CA LEU A 12 -2.03 1.06 -24.07
C LEU A 12 -2.93 -0.08 -24.56
N SER A 13 -2.38 -1.29 -24.63
CA SER A 13 -3.16 -2.53 -24.70
C SER A 13 -3.57 -2.93 -23.28
N ALA A 14 -4.87 -3.07 -23.04
CA ALA A 14 -5.38 -3.39 -21.71
C ALA A 14 -6.53 -4.41 -21.77
N VAL A 15 -6.55 -5.32 -20.80
CA VAL A 15 -7.64 -6.27 -20.56
C VAL A 15 -8.24 -5.97 -19.18
N LEU A 16 -9.57 -5.88 -19.12
CA LEU A 16 -10.34 -5.50 -17.95
C LEU A 16 -11.49 -6.49 -17.80
N THR A 17 -11.39 -7.41 -16.84
CA THR A 17 -12.37 -8.49 -16.68
C THR A 17 -12.21 -9.20 -15.34
N TYR A 18 -12.88 -10.34 -15.19
CA TYR A 18 -12.91 -11.17 -13.99
C TYR A 18 -12.29 -12.53 -14.26
N ILE A 19 -11.63 -13.07 -13.23
CA ILE A 19 -11.30 -14.49 -13.14
C ILE A 19 -12.00 -15.05 -11.90
N GLY A 20 -12.73 -16.15 -12.08
CA GLY A 20 -13.36 -16.87 -11.00
C GLY A 20 -12.35 -17.73 -10.24
N VAL A 21 -12.41 -17.72 -8.91
CA VAL A 21 -11.56 -18.51 -8.02
C VAL A 21 -12.38 -19.15 -6.90
N GLY A 22 -11.80 -20.17 -6.25
CA GLY A 22 -12.45 -20.96 -5.23
C GLY A 22 -13.38 -22.02 -5.84
N GLU A 23 -14.01 -22.84 -4.97
CA GLU A 23 -14.95 -23.87 -5.37
C GLU A 23 -16.08 -23.27 -6.22
N ASP A 24 -16.42 -23.90 -7.34
CA ASP A 24 -17.42 -23.42 -8.31
C ASP A 24 -17.21 -21.96 -8.79
N GLU A 25 -16.01 -21.44 -8.63
CA GLU A 25 -15.67 -20.06 -8.99
C GLU A 25 -16.64 -19.02 -8.37
N VAL A 26 -16.99 -19.23 -7.13
CA VAL A 26 -17.92 -18.36 -6.40
C VAL A 26 -17.36 -16.97 -6.14
N VAL A 27 -16.04 -16.82 -6.02
CA VAL A 27 -15.36 -15.54 -5.91
C VAL A 27 -14.94 -15.09 -7.30
N GLN A 28 -15.25 -13.87 -7.65
CA GLN A 28 -14.95 -13.26 -8.94
C GLN A 28 -13.98 -12.08 -8.69
N LEU A 29 -12.70 -12.30 -8.97
CA LEU A 29 -11.67 -11.28 -8.80
C LEU A 29 -11.56 -10.44 -10.07
N PHE A 30 -11.73 -9.13 -9.91
CA PHE A 30 -11.57 -8.16 -10.98
C PHE A 30 -10.11 -7.76 -11.11
N TYR A 31 -9.65 -7.58 -12.33
CA TYR A 31 -8.30 -7.10 -12.60
C TYR A 31 -8.23 -6.15 -13.79
N TYR A 32 -7.22 -5.29 -13.73
CA TYR A 32 -6.78 -4.44 -14.82
C TYR A 32 -5.42 -4.98 -15.26
N PHE A 33 -5.31 -5.41 -16.49
CA PHE A 33 -4.03 -5.83 -17.06
C PHE A 33 -3.61 -4.82 -18.11
N VAL A 34 -2.41 -4.31 -18.01
CA VAL A 34 -1.81 -3.39 -18.95
C VAL A 34 -0.50 -3.98 -19.44
N GLU A 35 -0.37 -4.14 -20.75
CA GLU A 35 0.85 -4.63 -21.40
C GLU A 35 1.98 -3.61 -21.27
N SER A 36 3.21 -4.09 -21.24
CA SER A 36 4.40 -3.24 -21.28
C SER A 36 4.39 -2.36 -22.54
N GLU A 37 4.83 -1.13 -22.38
CA GLU A 37 5.08 -0.20 -23.46
C GLU A 37 6.39 -0.52 -24.23
N GLY A 38 7.27 -1.36 -23.62
CA GLY A 38 8.52 -1.85 -24.18
C GLY A 38 8.34 -3.09 -25.06
N ASN A 39 8.72 -4.25 -24.54
CA ASN A 39 8.59 -5.55 -25.22
C ASN A 39 7.71 -6.51 -24.38
N PRO A 40 6.37 -6.52 -24.54
CA PRO A 40 5.47 -7.33 -23.73
C PRO A 40 5.77 -8.84 -23.76
N GLU A 41 6.46 -9.36 -24.78
CA GLU A 41 6.79 -10.77 -24.91
C GLU A 41 7.98 -11.20 -24.04
N GLU A 42 8.83 -10.26 -23.63
CA GLU A 42 10.07 -10.52 -22.88
C GLU A 42 10.12 -9.80 -21.52
N ASP A 43 9.45 -8.63 -21.42
CA ASP A 43 9.45 -7.82 -20.21
C ASP A 43 8.78 -8.55 -19.03
N PRO A 44 9.12 -8.22 -17.80
CA PRO A 44 8.52 -8.84 -16.62
C PRO A 44 7.00 -8.73 -16.59
N LEU A 45 6.36 -9.77 -16.06
CA LEU A 45 4.95 -9.77 -15.66
C LEU A 45 4.86 -9.49 -14.16
N ILE A 46 4.26 -8.38 -13.79
CA ILE A 46 4.09 -7.97 -12.41
C ILE A 46 2.62 -8.10 -12.01
N ILE A 47 2.34 -8.72 -10.86
CA ILE A 47 1.04 -8.59 -10.20
C ILE A 47 1.17 -7.62 -9.04
N TRP A 48 0.35 -6.57 -9.01
CA TRP A 48 0.34 -5.57 -7.96
C TRP A 48 -0.87 -5.72 -7.05
N LEU A 49 -0.58 -5.84 -5.75
CA LEU A 49 -1.55 -5.95 -4.67
C LEU A 49 -1.54 -4.66 -3.84
N ALA A 50 -2.68 -3.99 -3.77
CA ALA A 50 -2.84 -2.85 -2.88
C ALA A 50 -2.94 -3.33 -1.43
N GLY A 51 -2.58 -2.44 -0.48
CA GLY A 51 -2.68 -2.74 0.95
C GLY A 51 -4.12 -2.71 1.49
N GLY A 52 -4.25 -2.35 2.73
CA GLY A 52 -5.52 -2.29 3.44
C GLY A 52 -5.52 -3.26 4.62
N PRO A 53 -6.07 -4.48 4.48
CA PRO A 53 -6.63 -5.15 3.29
C PRO A 53 -7.88 -4.45 2.75
N GLY A 54 -8.26 -4.76 1.49
CA GLY A 54 -9.47 -4.21 0.89
C GLY A 54 -9.32 -2.88 0.15
N CYS A 55 -8.09 -2.38 -0.09
CA CYS A 55 -7.86 -1.24 -0.98
C CYS A 55 -7.85 -1.68 -2.44
N ALA A 56 -8.62 -0.96 -3.28
CA ALA A 56 -8.80 -1.30 -4.68
C ALA A 56 -7.52 -1.07 -5.51
N ALA A 57 -7.30 -1.93 -6.48
CA ALA A 57 -6.16 -1.87 -7.39
C ALA A 57 -6.10 -0.57 -8.22
N LEU A 58 -7.23 0.09 -8.46
CA LEU A 58 -7.27 1.42 -9.07
C LEU A 58 -6.51 2.48 -8.26
N ARG A 59 -6.26 2.26 -6.97
CA ARG A 59 -5.38 3.14 -6.20
C ARG A 59 -3.97 3.09 -6.78
N ALA A 60 -3.42 1.90 -6.98
CA ALA A 60 -2.11 1.73 -7.58
C ALA A 60 -2.07 2.21 -9.03
N PHE A 61 -3.16 1.97 -9.77
CA PHE A 61 -3.29 2.39 -11.17
C PHE A 61 -3.23 3.91 -11.38
N PHE A 62 -3.75 4.72 -10.42
CA PHE A 62 -3.81 6.18 -10.56
C PHE A 62 -2.80 6.95 -9.71
N PHE A 63 -2.30 6.36 -8.64
CA PHE A 63 -1.52 7.11 -7.64
C PHE A 63 -0.16 6.49 -7.32
N GLU A 64 0.11 5.24 -7.76
CA GLU A 64 1.35 4.57 -7.38
C GLU A 64 2.23 4.29 -8.61
N ILE A 65 1.93 3.23 -9.37
CA ILE A 65 2.80 2.74 -10.44
C ILE A 65 2.13 2.69 -11.82
N GLY A 66 0.86 3.08 -11.91
CA GLY A 66 0.06 2.87 -13.10
C GLY A 66 0.29 3.91 -14.20
N PRO A 67 -0.25 3.64 -15.40
CA PRO A 67 0.03 4.45 -16.58
C PRO A 67 -0.75 5.75 -16.65
N MET A 68 -1.68 5.97 -15.72
CA MET A 68 -2.61 7.09 -15.77
C MET A 68 -2.65 7.86 -14.46
N GLN A 69 -2.72 9.19 -14.56
CA GLN A 69 -2.94 10.08 -13.44
C GLN A 69 -4.05 11.08 -13.75
N PHE A 70 -4.72 11.61 -12.72
CA PHE A 70 -5.75 12.61 -12.89
C PHE A 70 -5.18 13.99 -13.21
N ILE A 71 -5.84 14.69 -14.13
CA ILE A 71 -5.63 16.14 -14.30
C ILE A 71 -6.51 16.81 -13.23
N TYR A 72 -5.87 17.47 -12.26
CA TYR A 72 -6.58 18.11 -11.16
C TYR A 72 -7.18 19.46 -11.58
N GLY A 73 -8.46 19.66 -11.25
CA GLY A 73 -9.20 20.88 -11.58
C GLY A 73 -10.60 20.92 -10.93
N ASN A 74 -11.36 21.94 -11.25
CA ASN A 74 -12.74 22.07 -10.77
C ASN A 74 -13.69 21.27 -11.68
N TYR A 75 -13.95 20.02 -11.34
CA TYR A 75 -14.93 19.18 -11.99
C TYR A 75 -16.24 19.18 -11.18
N THR A 76 -17.18 20.06 -11.53
CA THR A 76 -18.48 20.12 -10.82
C THR A 76 -19.43 19.04 -11.31
N ASP A 77 -19.44 18.75 -12.63
CA ASP A 77 -20.45 17.87 -13.24
C ASP A 77 -19.90 16.82 -14.22
N ASN A 78 -18.59 16.78 -14.44
CA ASN A 78 -17.96 15.87 -15.41
C ASN A 78 -17.11 14.80 -14.71
N VAL A 79 -16.91 13.67 -15.41
CA VAL A 79 -15.96 12.64 -15.05
C VAL A 79 -14.54 13.24 -15.06
N PRO A 80 -13.72 13.01 -14.02
CA PRO A 80 -12.34 13.49 -13.98
C PRO A 80 -11.54 13.02 -15.20
N THR A 81 -10.74 13.91 -15.76
CA THR A 81 -9.92 13.64 -16.94
C THR A 81 -8.59 13.03 -16.54
N LEU A 82 -8.10 12.11 -17.37
CA LEU A 82 -6.85 11.38 -17.19
C LEU A 82 -5.79 11.85 -18.20
N GLN A 83 -4.53 11.75 -17.78
CA GLN A 83 -3.34 11.87 -18.61
C GLN A 83 -2.37 10.73 -18.33
N LEU A 84 -1.40 10.49 -19.22
CA LEU A 84 -0.35 9.49 -19.00
C LEU A 84 0.58 9.91 -17.88
N ASP A 85 1.01 8.92 -17.09
CA ASP A 85 2.04 9.11 -16.07
C ASP A 85 3.42 8.83 -16.68
N PRO A 86 4.37 9.80 -16.62
CA PRO A 86 5.71 9.62 -17.15
C PRO A 86 6.55 8.60 -16.36
N ASN A 87 6.18 8.25 -15.13
CA ASN A 87 6.91 7.35 -14.27
C ASN A 87 6.20 5.99 -14.09
N SER A 88 5.31 5.64 -15.02
CA SER A 88 4.61 4.36 -14.95
C SER A 88 5.55 3.17 -15.12
N TRP A 89 5.36 2.14 -14.30
CA TRP A 89 6.08 0.87 -14.44
C TRP A 89 5.66 0.07 -15.68
N THR A 90 4.54 0.44 -16.32
CA THR A 90 4.17 -0.16 -17.61
C THR A 90 5.17 0.15 -18.74
N LYS A 91 6.12 1.03 -18.53
CA LYS A 91 7.21 1.29 -19.49
C LYS A 91 8.22 0.15 -19.60
N VAL A 92 8.32 -0.67 -18.55
CA VAL A 92 9.35 -1.73 -18.44
C VAL A 92 8.75 -3.08 -18.06
N ALA A 93 7.46 -3.15 -17.75
CA ALA A 93 6.78 -4.38 -17.32
C ALA A 93 5.32 -4.42 -17.77
N SER A 94 4.78 -5.62 -17.97
CA SER A 94 3.34 -5.85 -18.06
C SER A 94 2.77 -5.97 -16.65
N VAL A 95 1.71 -5.22 -16.32
CA VAL A 95 1.23 -5.12 -14.94
C VAL A 95 -0.23 -5.58 -14.80
N ILE A 96 -0.47 -6.50 -13.88
CA ILE A 96 -1.79 -6.93 -13.41
C ILE A 96 -2.10 -6.18 -12.12
N TYR A 97 -3.08 -5.29 -12.13
CA TYR A 97 -3.63 -4.63 -10.94
C TYR A 97 -4.83 -5.44 -10.46
N LEU A 98 -4.70 -6.16 -9.36
CA LEU A 98 -5.70 -7.10 -8.88
C LEU A 98 -6.51 -6.53 -7.72
N ASP A 99 -7.83 -6.51 -7.86
CA ASP A 99 -8.77 -6.23 -6.76
C ASP A 99 -8.89 -7.49 -5.87
N ALA A 100 -8.00 -7.63 -4.88
CA ALA A 100 -7.99 -8.72 -3.90
C ALA A 100 -7.82 -8.17 -2.46
N PRO A 101 -8.43 -8.82 -1.48
CA PRO A 101 -9.31 -10.00 -1.50
C PRO A 101 -10.71 -9.73 -2.09
N THR A 102 -11.62 -10.71 -1.99
CA THR A 102 -13.03 -10.51 -2.35
C THR A 102 -13.62 -9.26 -1.68
N LEU A 103 -14.62 -8.62 -2.29
CA LEU A 103 -15.23 -7.34 -1.89
C LEU A 103 -14.29 -6.11 -1.99
N THR A 104 -13.14 -6.27 -2.58
CA THR A 104 -12.23 -5.16 -2.91
C THR A 104 -12.56 -4.62 -4.29
N GLY A 105 -12.60 -3.30 -4.45
CA GLY A 105 -12.82 -2.66 -5.75
C GLY A 105 -14.08 -3.18 -6.44
N TYR A 106 -13.95 -3.80 -7.62
CA TYR A 106 -15.06 -4.41 -8.36
C TYR A 106 -15.16 -5.94 -8.15
N SER A 107 -14.30 -6.54 -7.34
CA SER A 107 -14.39 -7.97 -7.01
C SER A 107 -15.61 -8.28 -6.15
N TYR A 108 -16.27 -9.40 -6.42
CA TYR A 108 -17.49 -9.79 -5.73
C TYR A 108 -17.61 -11.29 -5.54
N THR A 109 -18.61 -11.72 -4.79
CA THR A 109 -18.98 -13.14 -4.61
C THR A 109 -20.35 -13.42 -5.21
N LYS A 110 -20.53 -14.66 -5.69
CA LYS A 110 -21.83 -15.16 -6.18
C LYS A 110 -22.75 -15.61 -5.03
N THR A 111 -22.18 -15.90 -3.86
CA THR A 111 -22.91 -16.39 -2.68
C THR A 111 -22.54 -15.59 -1.44
N SER A 112 -23.44 -15.56 -0.45
CA SER A 112 -23.22 -14.88 0.83
C SER A 112 -22.16 -15.55 1.71
N GLU A 113 -21.98 -16.85 1.58
CA GLU A 113 -21.01 -17.65 2.34
C GLU A 113 -19.57 -17.28 1.94
N ALA A 114 -19.35 -16.99 0.66
CA ALA A 114 -18.05 -16.66 0.10
C ALA A 114 -17.60 -15.21 0.38
N ILE A 115 -18.39 -14.43 1.12
CA ILE A 115 -18.02 -13.08 1.57
C ILE A 115 -16.82 -13.11 2.54
N ARG A 116 -16.68 -14.19 3.32
CA ARG A 116 -15.59 -14.32 4.29
C ARG A 116 -14.26 -14.57 3.59
N SER A 117 -13.25 -13.84 4.01
CA SER A 117 -11.88 -13.99 3.56
C SER A 117 -10.90 -13.97 4.74
N SER A 118 -9.64 -14.28 4.48
CA SER A 118 -8.55 -14.23 5.45
C SER A 118 -7.23 -14.02 4.72
N ASP A 119 -6.13 -13.80 5.47
CA ASP A 119 -4.80 -13.66 4.88
C ASP A 119 -4.44 -14.90 4.02
N THR A 120 -4.64 -16.11 4.58
CA THR A 120 -4.31 -17.36 3.89
C THR A 120 -5.26 -17.66 2.72
N LEU A 121 -6.56 -17.40 2.88
CA LEU A 121 -7.53 -17.61 1.80
C LEU A 121 -7.31 -16.61 0.65
N SER A 122 -7.05 -15.35 0.96
CA SER A 122 -6.70 -14.34 -0.05
C SER A 122 -5.44 -14.71 -0.82
N ALA A 123 -4.40 -15.21 -0.13
CA ALA A 123 -3.19 -15.67 -0.78
C ALA A 123 -3.45 -16.85 -1.71
N SER A 124 -4.16 -17.90 -1.26
CA SER A 124 -4.46 -19.07 -2.07
C SER A 124 -5.34 -18.74 -3.29
N GLN A 125 -6.35 -17.88 -3.13
CA GLN A 125 -7.17 -17.39 -4.25
C GLN A 125 -6.37 -16.57 -5.25
N THR A 126 -5.37 -15.81 -4.77
CA THR A 126 -4.47 -15.06 -5.67
C THR A 126 -3.53 -16.00 -6.43
N VAL A 127 -3.03 -17.08 -5.82
CA VAL A 127 -2.25 -18.12 -6.51
C VAL A 127 -3.08 -18.79 -7.61
N GLU A 128 -4.33 -19.16 -7.30
CA GLU A 128 -5.26 -19.71 -8.28
C GLU A 128 -5.52 -18.73 -9.43
N PHE A 129 -5.76 -17.44 -9.09
CA PHE A 129 -5.92 -16.37 -10.08
C PHE A 129 -4.71 -16.31 -11.02
N ILE A 130 -3.48 -16.29 -10.48
CA ILE A 130 -2.24 -16.19 -11.27
C ILE A 130 -2.13 -17.37 -12.24
N ARG A 131 -2.35 -18.61 -11.78
CA ARG A 131 -2.29 -19.79 -12.65
C ARG A 131 -3.35 -19.73 -13.75
N LYS A 132 -4.58 -19.35 -13.42
CA LYS A 132 -5.65 -19.16 -14.42
C LYS A 132 -5.32 -18.01 -15.39
N PHE A 133 -4.73 -16.93 -14.90
CA PHE A 133 -4.34 -15.80 -15.75
C PHE A 133 -3.31 -16.24 -16.80
N VAL A 134 -2.19 -16.85 -16.40
CA VAL A 134 -1.15 -17.29 -17.35
C VAL A 134 -1.64 -18.41 -18.25
N GLY A 135 -2.54 -19.28 -17.78
CA GLY A 135 -3.19 -20.30 -18.61
C GLY A 135 -4.09 -19.71 -19.69
N ASN A 136 -4.79 -18.62 -19.38
CA ASN A 136 -5.65 -17.89 -20.33
C ASN A 136 -4.84 -16.95 -21.24
N HIS A 137 -3.60 -16.62 -20.86
CA HIS A 137 -2.70 -15.74 -21.59
C HIS A 137 -1.34 -16.43 -21.85
N PRO A 138 -1.29 -17.51 -22.66
CA PRO A 138 -0.11 -18.34 -22.82
C PRO A 138 1.12 -17.60 -23.36
N ASN A 139 0.94 -16.44 -23.99
CA ASN A 139 2.04 -15.59 -24.44
C ASN A 139 2.91 -15.09 -23.27
N TYR A 140 2.36 -15.03 -22.04
CA TYR A 140 3.08 -14.57 -20.84
C TYR A 140 3.64 -15.70 -19.97
N LEU A 141 3.51 -16.98 -20.39
CA LEU A 141 4.03 -18.13 -19.63
C LEU A 141 5.54 -18.06 -19.37
N ASN A 142 6.28 -17.52 -20.32
CA ASN A 142 7.74 -17.44 -20.25
C ASN A 142 8.25 -16.14 -19.62
N ASN A 143 7.40 -15.12 -19.46
CA ASN A 143 7.82 -13.86 -18.87
C ASN A 143 8.24 -14.07 -17.42
N PRO A 144 9.34 -13.44 -16.96
CA PRO A 144 9.72 -13.48 -15.56
C PRO A 144 8.63 -12.81 -14.71
N MET A 145 8.05 -13.57 -13.76
CA MET A 145 6.96 -13.07 -12.94
C MET A 145 7.41 -12.63 -11.56
N TYR A 146 6.84 -11.52 -11.09
CA TYR A 146 7.05 -10.98 -9.74
C TYR A 146 5.73 -10.70 -9.05
N VAL A 147 5.60 -11.13 -7.78
CA VAL A 147 4.48 -10.78 -6.91
C VAL A 147 4.83 -9.51 -6.15
N THR A 148 4.03 -8.47 -6.32
CA THR A 148 4.39 -7.14 -5.84
C THR A 148 3.23 -6.45 -5.11
N GLY A 149 3.54 -5.42 -4.35
CA GLY A 149 2.53 -4.59 -3.69
C GLY A 149 3.09 -3.79 -2.52
N ILE A 150 2.18 -3.24 -1.71
CA ILE A 150 2.53 -2.27 -0.68
C ILE A 150 1.74 -2.47 0.61
N SER A 151 2.30 -2.00 1.76
CA SER A 151 1.57 -1.95 3.01
C SER A 151 1.13 -3.34 3.51
N TYR A 152 -0.14 -3.54 3.80
CA TYR A 152 -0.71 -4.81 4.27
C TYR A 152 -0.42 -5.99 3.33
N SER A 153 -0.24 -5.76 2.02
CA SER A 153 0.12 -6.83 1.09
C SER A 153 1.47 -7.49 1.42
N GLY A 154 2.32 -6.88 2.25
CA GLY A 154 3.50 -7.52 2.83
C GLY A 154 3.20 -8.81 3.61
N ILE A 155 1.97 -8.98 4.11
CA ILE A 155 1.50 -10.24 4.69
C ILE A 155 1.26 -11.31 3.61
N VAL A 156 0.60 -10.97 2.52
CA VAL A 156 0.17 -11.99 1.52
C VAL A 156 1.21 -12.25 0.44
N ILE A 157 2.04 -11.28 0.07
CA ILE A 157 3.07 -11.40 -0.98
C ILE A 157 4.02 -12.57 -0.77
N PRO A 158 4.70 -12.73 0.40
CA PRO A 158 5.64 -13.82 0.59
C PRO A 158 4.95 -15.20 0.66
N ILE A 159 3.69 -15.25 1.11
CA ILE A 159 2.87 -16.48 1.10
C ILE A 159 2.58 -16.88 -0.34
N ILE A 160 2.06 -15.97 -1.16
CA ILE A 160 1.74 -16.20 -2.58
C ILE A 160 3.00 -16.65 -3.33
N THR A 161 4.12 -15.96 -3.13
CA THR A 161 5.38 -16.26 -3.80
C THR A 161 5.87 -17.66 -3.44
N GLU A 162 5.83 -18.02 -2.16
CA GLU A 162 6.24 -19.35 -1.70
C GLU A 162 5.32 -20.45 -2.25
N GLU A 163 4.00 -20.22 -2.25
CA GLU A 163 3.04 -21.17 -2.79
C GLU A 163 3.18 -21.35 -4.30
N LEU A 164 3.54 -20.33 -5.07
CA LEU A 164 3.84 -20.46 -6.50
C LEU A 164 5.08 -21.33 -6.74
N TYR A 165 6.18 -21.11 -5.98
CA TYR A 165 7.37 -21.97 -6.07
C TYR A 165 7.03 -23.41 -5.70
N ARG A 166 6.36 -23.62 -4.57
CA ARG A 166 5.98 -24.96 -4.11
C ARG A 166 5.08 -25.67 -5.11
N GLY A 167 4.05 -24.98 -5.64
CA GLY A 167 3.16 -25.58 -6.63
C GLY A 167 3.87 -25.95 -7.95
N ASN A 168 4.89 -25.17 -8.37
CA ASN A 168 5.70 -25.56 -9.52
C ASN A 168 6.54 -26.80 -9.21
N GLU A 169 7.10 -26.94 -8.02
CA GLU A 169 7.86 -28.13 -7.57
C GLU A 169 6.95 -29.38 -7.47
N GLU A 170 5.68 -29.19 -7.09
CA GLU A 170 4.66 -30.23 -7.05
C GLU A 170 4.08 -30.59 -8.43
N GLY A 171 4.51 -29.88 -9.49
CA GLY A 171 4.07 -30.14 -10.88
C GLY A 171 2.68 -29.57 -11.21
N LEU A 172 2.22 -28.56 -10.47
CA LEU A 172 0.94 -27.88 -10.79
C LEU A 172 1.05 -27.04 -12.07
N GLU A 173 0.15 -27.30 -13.00
CA GLU A 173 0.07 -26.60 -14.28
C GLU A 173 -1.00 -25.46 -14.28
N PRO A 174 -0.78 -24.41 -15.07
CA PRO A 174 0.46 -24.10 -15.80
C PRO A 174 1.61 -23.75 -14.88
N ASN A 175 2.84 -24.12 -15.25
CA ASN A 175 4.04 -23.70 -14.53
C ASN A 175 4.19 -22.18 -14.64
N VAL A 176 4.35 -21.49 -13.52
CA VAL A 176 4.52 -20.03 -13.45
C VAL A 176 6.01 -19.70 -13.36
N ASN A 177 6.51 -18.89 -14.30
CA ASN A 177 7.92 -18.48 -14.30
C ASN A 177 8.25 -17.46 -13.19
N ILE A 178 7.93 -17.82 -11.94
CA ILE A 178 8.16 -16.95 -10.78
C ILE A 178 9.66 -16.72 -10.57
N LYS A 179 10.07 -15.46 -10.41
CA LYS A 179 11.45 -15.04 -10.18
C LYS A 179 11.66 -14.37 -8.83
N GLY A 180 10.59 -13.82 -8.27
CA GLY A 180 10.72 -13.14 -7.00
C GLY A 180 9.52 -12.30 -6.60
N TYR A 181 9.76 -11.37 -5.70
CA TYR A 181 8.73 -10.48 -5.16
C TYR A 181 9.29 -9.11 -4.80
N MET A 182 8.38 -8.12 -4.75
CA MET A 182 8.70 -6.77 -4.29
C MET A 182 7.67 -6.34 -3.26
N ALA A 183 8.11 -5.71 -2.16
CA ALA A 183 7.21 -5.24 -1.13
C ALA A 183 7.61 -3.86 -0.62
N GLY A 184 6.70 -2.90 -0.81
CA GLY A 184 6.90 -1.51 -0.39
C GLY A 184 6.27 -1.24 0.96
N ASN A 185 7.01 -0.63 1.90
CA ASN A 185 6.54 -0.32 3.25
C ASN A 185 5.73 -1.50 3.85
N PRO A 186 6.28 -2.74 3.80
CA PRO A 186 5.49 -3.95 4.01
C PRO A 186 5.21 -4.19 5.49
N LEU A 187 3.94 -4.40 5.83
CA LEU A 187 3.60 -5.03 7.10
C LEU A 187 4.04 -6.50 7.03
N THR A 188 4.98 -6.90 7.86
CA THR A 188 5.60 -8.23 7.83
C THR A 188 5.48 -8.98 9.14
N ASP A 189 5.74 -8.28 10.24
CA ASP A 189 5.57 -8.75 11.61
C ASP A 189 4.73 -7.72 12.38
N LYS A 190 3.46 -8.04 12.63
CA LYS A 190 2.51 -7.06 13.20
C LYS A 190 2.99 -6.46 14.52
N ALA A 191 3.56 -7.26 15.41
CA ALA A 191 4.09 -6.78 16.68
C ALA A 191 5.38 -5.96 16.49
N GLY A 192 6.35 -6.49 15.74
CA GLY A 192 7.62 -5.82 15.47
C GLY A 192 7.46 -4.49 14.74
N ASP A 193 6.58 -4.44 13.73
CA ASP A 193 6.31 -3.22 12.97
C ASP A 193 5.66 -2.13 13.85
N VAL A 194 4.69 -2.51 14.72
CA VAL A 194 4.09 -1.56 15.67
C VAL A 194 5.08 -1.11 16.72
N ASN A 195 5.87 -2.03 17.25
CA ASN A 195 6.89 -1.72 18.27
C ASN A 195 7.98 -0.79 17.74
N SER A 196 8.31 -0.87 16.44
CA SER A 196 9.29 0.01 15.81
C SER A 196 8.87 1.48 15.71
N ARG A 197 7.57 1.79 15.85
CA ARG A 197 7.06 3.18 15.78
C ARG A 197 7.60 4.07 16.89
N LEU A 198 7.87 3.52 18.07
CA LEU A 198 8.45 4.31 19.17
C LEU A 198 9.87 4.76 18.85
N GLU A 199 10.71 3.85 18.35
CA GLU A 199 12.08 4.13 17.96
C GLU A 199 12.10 5.12 16.79
N TYR A 200 11.26 4.92 15.79
CA TYR A 200 11.10 5.84 14.67
C TYR A 200 10.70 7.24 15.14
N ALA A 201 9.70 7.36 16.02
CA ALA A 201 9.26 8.66 16.54
C ALA A 201 10.38 9.41 17.27
N TYR A 202 11.25 8.69 17.99
CA TYR A 202 12.42 9.28 18.62
C TYR A 202 13.46 9.74 17.57
N HIS A 203 13.79 8.92 16.60
CA HIS A 203 14.76 9.26 15.54
C HIS A 203 14.31 10.45 14.69
N MET A 204 13.00 10.60 14.48
CA MET A 204 12.41 11.73 13.75
C MET A 204 12.14 12.95 14.65
N ALA A 205 12.66 12.97 15.89
CA ALA A 205 12.48 14.05 16.87
C ALA A 205 11.00 14.40 17.18
N LEU A 206 10.08 13.44 17.04
CA LEU A 206 8.66 13.62 17.37
C LEU A 206 8.40 13.49 18.88
N ILE A 207 9.28 12.77 19.59
CA ILE A 207 9.27 12.62 21.04
C ILE A 207 10.66 12.88 21.61
N SER A 208 10.72 13.26 22.91
CA SER A 208 12.00 13.50 23.58
C SER A 208 12.69 12.18 23.95
N LYS A 209 14.01 12.26 24.20
CA LYS A 209 14.81 11.13 24.67
C LYS A 209 14.27 10.55 25.97
N GLU A 210 13.88 11.40 26.92
CA GLU A 210 13.38 11.01 28.23
C GLU A 210 12.08 10.19 28.09
N LEU A 211 11.16 10.65 27.23
CA LEU A 211 9.91 9.92 26.97
C LEU A 211 10.18 8.59 26.27
N PHE A 212 11.07 8.58 25.28
CA PHE A 212 11.49 7.36 24.60
C PHE A 212 12.08 6.33 25.57
N GLU A 213 13.07 6.71 26.38
CA GLU A 213 13.72 5.81 27.36
C GLU A 213 12.76 5.35 28.45
N SER A 214 11.92 6.25 28.99
CA SER A 214 10.90 5.90 29.98
C SER A 214 9.89 4.90 29.42
N THR A 215 9.44 5.10 28.17
CA THR A 215 8.49 4.17 27.52
C THR A 215 9.15 2.82 27.26
N ARG A 216 10.36 2.82 26.68
CA ARG A 216 11.10 1.59 26.38
C ARG A 216 11.34 0.74 27.63
N ASN A 217 11.80 1.38 28.72
CA ASN A 217 12.09 0.70 29.96
C ASN A 217 10.80 0.29 30.69
N GLY A 218 9.80 1.17 30.74
CA GLY A 218 8.53 0.91 31.42
C GLY A 218 7.70 -0.19 30.77
N CYS A 219 7.80 -0.34 29.44
CA CYS A 219 7.07 -1.36 28.66
C CYS A 219 7.92 -2.59 28.32
N ASN A 220 9.20 -2.65 28.73
CA ASN A 220 10.13 -3.72 28.37
C ASN A 220 10.28 -3.92 26.84
N GLY A 221 10.11 -2.86 26.05
CA GLY A 221 10.18 -2.89 24.59
C GLY A 221 8.94 -3.40 23.89
N GLU A 222 7.86 -3.72 24.62
CA GLU A 222 6.60 -4.21 24.04
C GLU A 222 5.49 -3.16 24.17
N TYR A 223 5.04 -2.66 23.01
CA TYR A 223 4.03 -1.59 22.91
C TYR A 223 2.79 -2.04 22.15
N ALA A 224 2.94 -3.05 21.27
CA ALA A 224 1.84 -3.59 20.47
C ALA A 224 0.83 -4.35 21.33
N ASP A 225 1.37 -5.22 22.21
CA ASP A 225 0.59 -6.02 23.18
C ASP A 225 0.97 -5.62 24.62
N ALA A 226 0.93 -4.30 24.89
CA ALA A 226 1.31 -3.76 26.19
C ALA A 226 0.42 -4.30 27.31
N ASP A 227 1.04 -4.64 28.46
CA ASP A 227 0.33 -5.06 29.64
C ASP A 227 -0.50 -3.89 30.20
N PHE A 228 -1.82 -4.04 30.18
CA PHE A 228 -2.76 -3.01 30.68
C PHE A 228 -2.65 -2.77 32.20
N ASP A 229 -2.15 -3.71 32.96
CA ASP A 229 -1.94 -3.57 34.41
C ASP A 229 -0.64 -2.82 34.74
N ASN A 230 0.25 -2.66 33.74
CA ASN A 230 1.45 -1.85 33.85
C ASN A 230 1.14 -0.36 33.66
N LEU A 231 0.75 0.31 34.75
CA LEU A 231 0.34 1.71 34.72
C LEU A 231 1.42 2.66 34.18
N LEU A 232 2.70 2.37 34.43
CA LEU A 232 3.80 3.20 33.93
C LEU A 232 3.90 3.07 32.39
N CYS A 233 3.86 1.86 31.87
CA CYS A 233 3.86 1.60 30.46
C CYS A 233 2.66 2.29 29.77
N MET A 234 1.46 2.07 30.27
CA MET A 234 0.24 2.65 29.70
C MET A 234 0.23 4.17 29.74
N SER A 235 0.73 4.79 30.83
CA SER A 235 0.86 6.24 30.92
C SER A 235 1.85 6.80 29.89
N ASN A 236 2.97 6.13 29.70
CA ASN A 236 3.98 6.53 28.72
C ASN A 236 3.47 6.39 27.28
N ILE A 237 2.81 5.27 26.94
CA ILE A 237 2.17 5.07 25.62
C ILE A 237 1.13 6.16 25.36
N HIS A 238 0.31 6.50 26.37
CA HIS A 238 -0.66 7.58 26.26
C HIS A 238 0.03 8.93 25.93
N GLU A 239 1.13 9.25 26.61
CA GLU A 239 1.85 10.50 26.38
C GLU A 239 2.53 10.52 25.00
N VAL A 240 3.09 9.37 24.52
CA VAL A 240 3.59 9.22 23.14
C VAL A 240 2.48 9.49 22.14
N ASN A 241 1.33 8.79 22.27
CA ASN A 241 0.18 8.96 21.38
C ASN A 241 -0.32 10.41 21.34
N LYS A 242 -0.31 11.09 22.49
CA LYS A 242 -0.69 12.51 22.58
C LYS A 242 0.27 13.43 21.80
N ARG A 243 1.57 13.10 21.74
CA ARG A 243 2.57 13.87 20.98
C ARG A 243 2.38 13.71 19.47
N VAL A 244 2.03 12.50 19.01
CA VAL A 244 1.96 12.20 17.57
C VAL A 244 0.53 12.24 17.00
N LYS A 245 -0.49 12.50 17.81
CA LYS A 245 -1.93 12.43 17.42
C LYS A 245 -2.33 13.31 16.23
N ASP A 246 -1.61 14.43 16.04
CA ASP A 246 -1.90 15.41 14.98
C ASP A 246 -0.93 15.29 13.79
N ILE A 247 -0.13 14.21 13.77
CA ILE A 247 0.79 13.88 12.68
C ILE A 247 0.12 12.91 11.73
N ASN A 248 0.28 13.13 10.43
CA ASN A 248 -0.09 12.15 9.42
C ASN A 248 0.93 11.00 9.45
N ILE A 249 0.58 9.88 10.07
CA ILE A 249 1.51 8.74 10.23
C ILE A 249 1.90 8.07 8.91
N GLN A 250 1.15 8.29 7.82
CA GLN A 250 1.50 7.78 6.49
C GLN A 250 2.57 8.63 5.79
N GLN A 251 2.70 9.91 6.16
CA GLN A 251 3.71 10.82 5.68
C GLN A 251 3.85 11.95 6.69
N ILE A 252 4.85 11.88 7.55
CA ILE A 252 4.98 12.80 8.68
C ILE A 252 5.19 14.26 8.32
N LEU A 253 5.55 14.55 7.07
CA LEU A 253 5.70 15.93 6.56
C LEU A 253 4.42 16.47 5.90
N ASP A 254 3.49 15.61 5.52
CA ASP A 254 2.20 16.02 4.95
C ASP A 254 1.23 16.44 6.08
N PRO A 255 0.39 17.45 5.85
CA PRO A 255 -0.61 17.83 6.84
C PRO A 255 -1.66 16.73 7.04
N ASP A 256 -2.17 16.58 8.26
CA ASP A 256 -3.37 15.80 8.49
C ASP A 256 -4.59 16.53 7.88
N CYS A 257 -5.16 15.94 6.85
CA CYS A 257 -6.30 16.49 6.12
C CYS A 257 -7.57 16.66 6.98
N LYS A 258 -7.71 15.93 8.08
CA LYS A 258 -8.83 16.09 9.02
C LYS A 258 -8.72 17.43 9.76
N LEU A 259 -7.52 17.84 10.11
CA LEU A 259 -7.26 19.12 10.80
C LEU A 259 -7.48 20.32 9.87
N VAL A 260 -7.14 20.19 8.60
CA VAL A 260 -7.35 21.25 7.60
C VAL A 260 -8.83 21.57 7.41
N LYS A 261 -9.71 20.57 7.43
CA LYS A 261 -11.17 20.79 7.34
C LYS A 261 -11.76 21.61 8.50
N THR A 262 -11.24 21.45 9.72
CA THR A 262 -11.77 22.15 10.91
C THR A 262 -11.38 23.64 10.95
N ASN A 263 -10.29 24.04 10.33
CA ASN A 263 -9.83 25.43 10.30
C ASN A 263 -10.48 26.27 9.18
N LEU A 264 -10.96 25.66 8.10
CA LEU A 264 -11.61 26.36 6.99
C LEU A 264 -13.07 26.79 7.30
N PHE A 265 -13.71 26.23 8.33
CA PHE A 265 -15.11 26.52 8.70
C PHE A 265 -15.28 27.35 9.97
N ARG A 266 -14.20 27.88 10.58
CA ARG A 266 -14.35 28.97 11.56
C ARG A 266 -14.54 30.27 10.82
N THR A 267 -15.71 30.48 10.23
CA THR A 267 -16.22 31.82 9.93
C THR A 267 -16.32 32.58 11.26
N VAL A 268 -15.43 33.52 11.42
CA VAL A 268 -15.52 34.52 12.48
C VAL A 268 -16.84 35.26 12.28
N ASN A 269 -17.80 35.01 13.13
CA ASN A 269 -19.04 35.78 13.19
C ASN A 269 -18.70 37.10 13.90
N PRO A 270 -18.65 38.25 13.23
CA PRO A 270 -18.23 39.49 13.84
C PRO A 270 -19.44 40.23 14.43
N ARG A 271 -20.13 39.67 15.44
CA ARG A 271 -21.11 40.43 16.24
C ARG A 271 -21.33 39.77 17.60
N ARG A 272 -20.55 40.19 18.60
CA ARG A 272 -21.07 40.50 19.95
C ARG A 272 -20.07 41.37 20.68
N LYS A 273 -20.40 42.66 20.76
CA LYS A 273 -19.87 43.59 21.77
C LYS A 273 -20.36 43.12 23.14
N GLY A 274 -19.50 43.11 24.13
CA GLY A 274 -19.95 43.17 25.52
C GLY A 274 -19.13 42.32 26.48
N SER A 275 -18.40 43.03 27.31
CA SER A 275 -18.05 42.73 28.70
C SER A 275 -16.72 41.98 28.96
N ARG A 276 -15.91 42.75 29.70
CA ARG A 276 -14.63 42.42 30.33
C ARG A 276 -14.79 41.23 31.29
N ARG A 277 -13.85 40.30 31.25
CA ARG A 277 -12.95 39.93 32.36
C ARG A 277 -11.99 38.82 31.93
N SER A 278 -10.74 39.12 32.18
CA SER A 278 -9.53 38.35 32.11
C SER A 278 -9.63 36.90 32.58
N LEU A 279 -9.08 35.97 31.78
CA LEU A 279 -8.22 34.91 32.29
C LEU A 279 -7.29 34.53 31.13
N ARG A 280 -5.99 34.62 31.40
CA ARG A 280 -4.91 34.26 30.47
C ARG A 280 -4.95 32.80 30.14
N THR A 281 -5.43 32.47 28.97
CA THR A 281 -5.04 31.25 28.25
C THR A 281 -4.02 31.68 27.21
N ASN A 282 -2.80 31.21 27.33
CA ASN A 282 -1.76 31.33 26.32
C ASN A 282 -2.27 30.65 25.05
N GLN A 283 -2.99 31.38 24.24
CA GLN A 283 -3.18 31.02 22.84
C GLN A 283 -1.82 31.24 22.17
N ILE A 284 -1.15 30.13 21.86
CA ILE A 284 -0.12 30.14 20.84
C ILE A 284 -0.81 30.66 19.59
N ARG A 285 -0.60 31.96 19.29
CA ARG A 285 -0.94 32.51 17.99
C ARG A 285 -0.06 31.80 17.01
N MET A 286 -0.59 30.82 16.29
CA MET A 286 -0.02 30.40 15.03
C MET A 286 0.02 31.66 14.16
N ILE A 287 1.20 32.20 13.94
CA ILE A 287 1.44 33.27 12.98
C ILE A 287 0.97 32.70 11.65
N PRO A 288 0.00 33.31 10.94
CA PRO A 288 -0.30 32.90 9.60
C PRO A 288 0.98 33.15 8.80
N ILE A 289 1.68 32.11 8.43
CA ILE A 289 2.66 32.20 7.37
C ILE A 289 1.82 32.56 6.15
N GLN A 290 1.83 33.83 5.78
CA GLN A 290 1.36 34.29 4.49
C GLN A 290 2.32 33.72 3.42
N SER A 291 2.24 32.42 3.19
CA SER A 291 2.69 31.88 1.93
C SER A 291 1.51 31.99 0.97
N SER A 292 1.67 32.77 -0.07
CA SER A 292 0.83 32.82 -1.26
C SER A 292 0.85 31.49 -2.05
N ALA A 293 1.34 30.41 -1.48
CA ALA A 293 1.20 29.05 -1.95
C ALA A 293 -0.13 28.52 -1.42
N ASN A 294 -1.02 28.24 -2.34
CA ASN A 294 -2.31 27.61 -2.08
C ASN A 294 -2.15 26.43 -1.13
N TYR A 295 -2.52 26.58 0.14
CA TYR A 295 -2.69 25.51 1.13
C TYR A 295 -3.88 24.62 0.75
N THR A 296 -3.81 24.04 -0.43
CA THR A 296 -4.87 23.16 -0.98
C THR A 296 -4.39 21.75 -1.19
N PHE A 297 -3.11 21.45 -0.89
CA PHE A 297 -2.59 20.13 -1.11
C PHE A 297 -2.93 19.20 0.06
N CYS A 298 -4.06 18.55 -0.07
CA CYS A 298 -4.48 17.47 0.80
C CYS A 298 -4.70 16.25 -0.07
N ARG A 299 -3.81 15.24 -0.01
CA ARG A 299 -3.87 14.03 -0.86
C ARG A 299 -5.22 13.33 -0.79
N GLY A 300 -5.84 13.28 0.38
CA GLY A 300 -7.18 12.74 0.54
C GLY A 300 -8.26 13.33 -0.38
N LYS A 301 -8.07 14.56 -0.89
CA LYS A 301 -8.96 15.14 -1.89
C LYS A 301 -8.76 14.57 -3.29
N TYR A 302 -7.55 14.09 -3.59
CA TYR A 302 -7.27 13.47 -4.88
C TYR A 302 -7.91 12.10 -5.01
N TYR A 303 -8.04 11.37 -3.92
CA TYR A 303 -8.75 10.10 -3.90
C TYR A 303 -10.25 10.23 -4.23
N ASP A 304 -10.85 11.39 -3.99
CA ASP A 304 -12.23 11.68 -4.41
C ASP A 304 -12.38 11.64 -5.95
N TYR A 305 -11.31 11.95 -6.70
CA TYR A 305 -11.33 11.84 -8.18
C TYR A 305 -11.46 10.39 -8.62
N ALA A 306 -10.69 9.48 -8.03
CA ALA A 306 -10.79 8.06 -8.33
C ALA A 306 -12.17 7.51 -7.96
N THR A 307 -12.70 7.90 -6.78
CA THR A 307 -14.04 7.50 -6.33
C THR A 307 -15.12 7.97 -7.29
N ARG A 308 -15.07 9.22 -7.73
CA ARG A 308 -16.03 9.77 -8.71
C ARG A 308 -15.92 9.09 -10.07
N TRP A 309 -14.68 8.89 -10.54
CA TRP A 309 -14.40 8.24 -11.83
C TRP A 309 -14.90 6.80 -11.84
N ALA A 310 -14.55 6.02 -10.83
CA ALA A 310 -14.89 4.61 -10.74
C ALA A 310 -16.40 4.35 -10.54
N ASN A 311 -17.14 5.30 -9.94
CA ASN A 311 -18.59 5.18 -9.78
C ASN A 311 -19.40 5.75 -10.97
N ASP A 312 -18.74 6.30 -12.00
CA ASP A 312 -19.45 6.74 -13.19
C ASP A 312 -19.95 5.55 -14.01
N LYS A 313 -21.24 5.54 -14.36
CA LYS A 313 -21.86 4.39 -15.07
C LYS A 313 -21.27 4.14 -16.45
N LYS A 314 -20.75 5.17 -17.13
CA LYS A 314 -20.10 5.01 -18.43
C LYS A 314 -18.73 4.38 -18.27
N VAL A 315 -17.99 4.78 -17.23
CA VAL A 315 -16.71 4.19 -16.84
C VAL A 315 -16.89 2.73 -16.45
N MET A 316 -17.82 2.41 -15.54
CA MET A 316 -18.10 1.02 -15.15
C MET A 316 -18.46 0.13 -16.36
N LYS A 317 -19.24 0.67 -17.29
CA LYS A 317 -19.57 -0.04 -18.54
C LYS A 317 -18.34 -0.24 -19.42
N ALA A 318 -17.49 0.77 -19.54
CA ALA A 318 -16.25 0.69 -20.35
C ALA A 318 -15.24 -0.30 -19.75
N LEU A 319 -15.21 -0.42 -18.42
CA LEU A 319 -14.40 -1.38 -17.68
C LEU A 319 -14.97 -2.81 -17.66
N ASN A 320 -16.11 -3.06 -18.32
CA ASN A 320 -16.82 -4.35 -18.29
C ASN A 320 -17.25 -4.80 -16.89
N VAL A 321 -17.52 -3.86 -15.97
CA VAL A 321 -18.03 -4.18 -14.63
C VAL A 321 -19.41 -4.83 -14.77
N ARG A 322 -19.59 -5.99 -14.15
CA ARG A 322 -20.85 -6.75 -14.20
C ARG A 322 -21.95 -5.99 -13.42
N LYS A 323 -23.12 -5.86 -14.05
CA LYS A 323 -24.23 -5.12 -13.44
C LYS A 323 -24.79 -5.84 -12.20
N GLY A 324 -25.09 -5.07 -11.16
CA GLY A 324 -25.73 -5.59 -9.95
C GLY A 324 -24.79 -6.36 -9.02
N THR A 325 -23.47 -6.32 -9.24
CA THR A 325 -22.48 -7.00 -8.39
C THR A 325 -22.01 -6.13 -7.22
N MET A 326 -22.22 -4.82 -7.32
CA MET A 326 -21.91 -3.84 -6.26
C MET A 326 -22.78 -2.60 -6.38
N ASP A 327 -22.99 -1.93 -5.28
CA ASP A 327 -23.75 -0.66 -5.21
C ASP A 327 -22.85 0.56 -5.42
N THR A 328 -21.67 0.56 -4.78
CA THR A 328 -20.74 1.68 -4.80
C THR A 328 -19.31 1.16 -4.72
N TRP A 329 -18.47 1.62 -5.65
CA TRP A 329 -17.04 1.36 -5.59
C TRP A 329 -16.39 2.22 -4.50
N LEU A 330 -15.56 1.60 -3.67
CA LEU A 330 -14.80 2.25 -2.61
C LEU A 330 -13.30 2.14 -2.90
N LEU A 331 -12.56 3.22 -2.61
CA LEU A 331 -11.09 3.19 -2.75
C LEU A 331 -10.46 2.15 -1.81
N CYS A 332 -10.96 2.09 -0.56
CA CYS A 332 -10.64 1.05 0.40
C CYS A 332 -11.93 0.66 1.13
N ASN A 333 -12.23 -0.63 1.17
CA ASN A 333 -13.39 -1.17 1.85
C ASN A 333 -13.05 -1.49 3.31
N SER A 334 -13.12 -0.49 4.18
CA SER A 334 -12.87 -0.65 5.61
C SER A 334 -13.93 -1.47 6.35
N ASP A 335 -15.13 -1.64 5.77
CA ASP A 335 -16.19 -2.45 6.37
C ASP A 335 -15.81 -3.94 6.45
N MET A 336 -14.84 -4.39 5.66
CA MET A 336 -14.31 -5.74 5.74
C MET A 336 -13.60 -6.01 7.07
N GLU A 337 -12.93 -4.98 7.61
CA GLU A 337 -12.10 -5.07 8.81
C GLU A 337 -12.88 -4.82 10.09
N TYR A 338 -13.91 -3.97 10.05
CA TYR A 338 -14.48 -3.31 11.23
C TYR A 338 -16.00 -3.33 11.30
N LYS A 339 -16.68 -4.45 11.05
CA LYS A 339 -18.06 -4.55 11.53
C LYS A 339 -18.04 -4.75 13.04
N TYR A 340 -17.91 -3.66 13.78
CA TYR A 340 -18.04 -3.58 15.23
C TYR A 340 -19.49 -3.67 15.73
N ASP A 341 -20.36 -4.32 14.99
CA ASP A 341 -21.62 -4.76 15.59
C ASP A 341 -21.35 -6.06 16.32
N LEU A 342 -21.59 -6.09 17.63
CA LEU A 342 -21.47 -7.29 18.50
C LEU A 342 -22.24 -8.52 17.97
N ARG A 343 -22.96 -8.39 16.86
CA ARG A 343 -23.76 -9.41 16.17
C ARG A 343 -23.22 -9.81 14.80
N SER A 344 -22.24 -9.11 14.23
CA SER A 344 -21.69 -9.42 12.89
C SER A 344 -20.21 -9.83 13.00
N THR A 345 -19.88 -11.02 12.53
CA THR A 345 -18.50 -11.48 12.35
C THR A 345 -17.84 -10.61 11.28
N PRO A 346 -16.59 -10.11 11.49
CA PRO A 346 -15.83 -9.44 10.45
C PRO A 346 -15.79 -10.33 9.20
N SER A 347 -15.85 -9.71 8.02
CA SER A 347 -15.76 -10.48 6.76
C SER A 347 -14.31 -10.84 6.42
N TYR A 348 -13.32 -10.26 7.09
CA TYR A 348 -11.90 -10.57 6.93
C TYR A 348 -11.28 -11.00 8.26
N GLU A 349 -10.56 -12.13 8.23
CA GLU A 349 -9.83 -12.67 9.37
C GLU A 349 -8.32 -12.44 9.19
N PHE A 350 -7.72 -11.75 10.14
CA PHE A 350 -6.27 -11.48 10.22
C PHE A 350 -5.56 -12.68 10.84
N ASN A 351 -5.49 -13.81 10.11
CA ASN A 351 -5.00 -15.08 10.64
C ASN A 351 -3.49 -15.30 10.50
N VAL A 352 -2.75 -14.33 9.97
CA VAL A 352 -1.28 -14.35 9.90
C VAL A 352 -0.70 -13.15 10.67
N HIS A 353 0.03 -13.42 11.75
CA HIS A 353 0.64 -12.38 12.58
C HIS A 353 2.03 -11.97 12.11
N SER A 354 2.77 -12.91 11.51
CA SER A 354 4.12 -12.68 11.00
C SER A 354 4.38 -13.53 9.77
N THR A 355 5.01 -12.95 8.75
CA THR A 355 5.42 -13.64 7.52
C THR A 355 6.92 -13.82 7.41
N VAL A 356 7.68 -13.51 8.44
CA VAL A 356 9.13 -13.70 8.48
C VAL A 356 9.51 -15.14 8.14
N ILE A 357 8.74 -16.13 8.57
CA ILE A 357 8.96 -17.55 8.22
C ILE A 357 8.88 -17.82 6.70
N PHE A 358 8.02 -17.11 5.98
CA PHE A 358 7.92 -17.26 4.52
C PHE A 358 9.12 -16.61 3.83
N HIS A 359 9.60 -15.47 4.30
CA HIS A 359 10.87 -14.88 3.83
C HIS A 359 12.05 -15.82 4.07
N GLN A 360 12.09 -16.51 5.23
CA GLN A 360 13.10 -17.53 5.50
C GLN A 360 13.00 -18.75 4.57
N LYS A 361 11.80 -19.16 4.15
CA LYS A 361 11.62 -20.23 3.16
C LYS A 361 12.09 -19.76 1.78
N LEU A 362 11.69 -18.55 1.37
CA LEU A 362 12.09 -17.97 0.10
C LEU A 362 13.60 -17.72 -0.01
N SER A 363 14.27 -17.42 1.12
CA SER A 363 15.74 -17.25 1.12
C SER A 363 16.53 -18.53 0.80
N LYS A 364 15.88 -19.69 0.75
CA LYS A 364 16.47 -20.97 0.35
C LYS A 364 16.20 -21.33 -1.12
N ARG A 365 15.59 -20.42 -1.88
CA ARG A 365 15.19 -20.62 -3.27
C ARG A 365 15.99 -19.72 -4.21
N ASN A 366 15.97 -20.02 -5.51
CA ASN A 366 16.44 -19.08 -6.53
C ASN A 366 15.39 -17.99 -6.71
N CYS A 367 15.41 -17.01 -5.80
CA CYS A 367 14.39 -15.98 -5.69
C CYS A 367 15.04 -14.60 -5.48
N ARG A 368 14.49 -13.59 -6.14
CA ARG A 368 14.89 -12.19 -5.97
C ARG A 368 13.88 -11.47 -5.11
N ALA A 369 14.33 -10.68 -4.16
CA ALA A 369 13.47 -9.83 -3.33
C ALA A 369 13.91 -8.37 -3.41
N LEU A 370 12.95 -7.48 -3.58
CA LEU A 370 13.14 -6.05 -3.40
C LEU A 370 12.20 -5.58 -2.28
N ILE A 371 12.77 -5.14 -1.18
CA ILE A 371 12.03 -4.54 -0.06
C ILE A 371 12.39 -3.06 -0.02
N PHE A 372 11.39 -2.20 -0.10
CA PHE A 372 11.63 -0.77 -0.06
C PHE A 372 10.74 -0.05 0.95
N SER A 373 11.23 1.04 1.52
CA SER A 373 10.51 1.80 2.54
C SER A 373 10.73 3.30 2.37
N GLY A 374 9.66 4.07 2.37
CA GLY A 374 9.73 5.52 2.52
C GLY A 374 10.21 5.89 3.93
N ASP A 375 11.18 6.80 4.03
CA ASP A 375 11.80 7.17 5.30
C ASP A 375 10.92 8.09 6.17
N HIS A 376 9.84 8.65 5.60
CA HIS A 376 8.84 9.46 6.30
C HIS A 376 7.56 8.69 6.67
N ASP A 377 7.58 7.37 6.54
CA ASP A 377 6.49 6.49 6.97
C ASP A 377 6.62 6.12 8.45
N MET A 378 5.65 6.55 9.26
CA MET A 378 5.52 6.13 10.67
C MET A 378 4.49 4.99 10.82
N MET A 379 3.72 4.65 9.77
CA MET A 379 2.72 3.58 9.83
C MET A 379 3.40 2.21 9.85
N VAL A 380 4.34 1.97 8.91
CA VAL A 380 5.21 0.79 8.86
C VAL A 380 6.66 1.28 8.67
N PRO A 381 7.33 1.68 9.76
CA PRO A 381 8.63 2.32 9.67
C PRO A 381 9.72 1.40 9.12
N HIS A 382 10.63 1.98 8.32
CA HIS A 382 11.81 1.29 7.80
C HIS A 382 12.67 0.62 8.89
N VAL A 383 12.60 1.10 10.12
CA VAL A 383 13.29 0.53 11.29
C VAL A 383 12.80 -0.89 11.56
N GLY A 384 11.47 -1.10 11.62
CA GLY A 384 10.87 -2.43 11.78
C GLY A 384 11.22 -3.35 10.61
N THR A 385 11.13 -2.83 9.38
CA THR A 385 11.51 -3.56 8.16
C THR A 385 12.96 -4.04 8.23
N ARG A 386 13.89 -3.18 8.60
CA ARG A 386 15.30 -3.54 8.76
C ARG A 386 15.51 -4.59 9.86
N ASN A 387 14.76 -4.50 10.96
CA ASN A 387 14.86 -5.45 12.08
C ASN A 387 14.50 -6.87 11.66
N TRP A 388 13.37 -7.08 10.96
CA TRP A 388 13.02 -8.42 10.52
C TRP A 388 13.95 -8.94 9.39
N ILE A 389 14.44 -8.06 8.48
CA ILE A 389 15.43 -8.46 7.47
C ILE A 389 16.70 -8.96 8.15
N ASN A 390 17.21 -8.25 9.16
CA ASN A 390 18.38 -8.68 9.93
C ASN A 390 18.18 -10.03 10.62
N SER A 391 16.95 -10.36 11.05
CA SER A 391 16.63 -11.66 11.65
C SER A 391 16.71 -12.85 10.69
N LEU A 392 16.73 -12.59 9.37
CA LEU A 392 16.92 -13.63 8.35
C LEU A 392 18.37 -14.16 8.31
N ASN A 393 19.33 -13.48 8.95
CA ASN A 393 20.76 -13.82 8.98
C ASN A 393 21.37 -14.01 7.58
N LEU A 394 20.99 -13.18 6.63
CA LEU A 394 21.55 -13.15 5.28
C LEU A 394 22.94 -12.49 5.28
N THR A 395 23.78 -12.86 4.31
CA THR A 395 25.08 -12.23 4.11
C THR A 395 24.92 -10.91 3.37
N ILE A 396 25.53 -9.84 3.88
CA ILE A 396 25.63 -8.56 3.16
C ILE A 396 26.70 -8.72 2.08
N THR A 397 26.36 -8.44 0.83
CA THR A 397 27.25 -8.65 -0.34
C THR A 397 28.01 -7.42 -0.79
N ASP A 398 27.46 -6.25 -0.55
CA ASP A 398 28.09 -4.96 -0.81
C ASP A 398 28.39 -4.25 0.50
N SER A 399 28.78 -2.98 0.43
CA SER A 399 28.86 -2.18 1.64
C SER A 399 27.47 -2.04 2.27
N ASN A 400 27.44 -1.91 3.58
CA ASN A 400 26.20 -1.77 4.33
C ASN A 400 25.76 -0.31 4.30
N TRP A 401 24.56 -0.06 3.75
CA TRP A 401 23.94 1.26 3.78
C TRP A 401 24.57 2.28 2.81
N ASP A 402 24.66 1.91 1.53
CA ASP A 402 25.16 2.80 0.47
C ASP A 402 24.09 3.75 -0.03
N ALA A 403 24.48 5.00 -0.28
CA ALA A 403 23.62 5.94 -0.98
C ALA A 403 23.38 5.49 -2.43
N TRP A 404 22.16 5.65 -2.91
CA TRP A 404 21.83 5.52 -4.33
C TRP A 404 21.25 6.83 -4.86
N TYR A 405 21.32 7.04 -6.17
CA TYR A 405 21.17 8.36 -6.76
C TYR A 405 20.17 8.36 -7.91
N VAL A 406 19.33 9.42 -7.96
CA VAL A 406 18.49 9.75 -9.11
C VAL A 406 18.83 11.17 -9.56
N ASN A 407 19.14 11.35 -10.83
CA ASN A 407 19.57 12.64 -11.39
C ASN A 407 20.73 13.32 -10.61
N GLY A 408 21.64 12.53 -10.03
CA GLY A 408 22.77 13.03 -9.25
C GLY A 408 22.42 13.57 -7.87
N GLN A 409 21.22 13.27 -7.37
CA GLN A 409 20.78 13.58 -6.01
C GLN A 409 20.59 12.29 -5.22
N ASP A 410 20.89 12.31 -3.91
CA ASP A 410 20.64 11.19 -3.01
C ASP A 410 19.14 10.86 -2.99
N ALA A 411 18.78 9.70 -3.52
CA ALA A 411 17.40 9.20 -3.54
C ALA A 411 17.06 8.36 -2.31
N GLY A 412 18.08 7.85 -1.63
CA GLY A 412 17.96 7.05 -0.42
C GLY A 412 19.21 6.20 -0.17
N TYR A 413 19.03 5.12 0.58
CA TYR A 413 20.10 4.19 0.93
C TYR A 413 19.69 2.77 0.64
N LYS A 414 20.67 1.91 0.35
CA LYS A 414 20.44 0.49 0.07
C LYS A 414 21.41 -0.41 0.79
N THR A 415 20.97 -1.63 1.06
CA THR A 415 21.82 -2.76 1.47
C THR A 415 21.45 -3.98 0.64
N MET A 416 22.44 -4.65 0.10
CA MET A 416 22.27 -5.89 -0.66
C MET A 416 22.60 -7.08 0.20
N TYR A 417 21.72 -8.07 0.19
CA TYR A 417 21.87 -9.33 0.93
C TYR A 417 21.81 -10.52 -0.02
N ALA A 418 22.51 -11.59 0.31
CA ALA A 418 22.43 -12.85 -0.41
C ALA A 418 22.50 -14.07 0.52
N HIS A 419 21.96 -15.18 0.02
CA HIS A 419 22.14 -16.51 0.56
C HIS A 419 21.97 -17.51 -0.59
N ASP A 420 23.03 -18.22 -0.94
CA ASP A 420 23.09 -19.09 -2.13
C ASP A 420 22.61 -18.36 -3.41
N ASN A 421 21.51 -18.82 -4.00
CA ASN A 421 20.89 -18.22 -5.19
C ASN A 421 19.80 -17.18 -4.88
N TYR A 422 19.59 -16.86 -3.60
CA TYR A 422 18.68 -15.81 -3.18
C TYR A 422 19.39 -14.47 -3.10
N SER A 423 18.71 -13.42 -3.56
CA SER A 423 19.18 -12.05 -3.37
C SER A 423 18.06 -11.17 -2.82
N LEU A 424 18.38 -10.29 -1.88
CA LEU A 424 17.47 -9.29 -1.35
C LEU A 424 18.12 -7.92 -1.39
N ALA A 425 17.46 -6.96 -2.03
CA ALA A 425 17.75 -5.55 -1.90
C ALA A 425 16.82 -4.92 -0.87
N PHE A 426 17.35 -4.27 0.15
CA PHE A 426 16.61 -3.37 1.01
C PHE A 426 16.94 -1.93 0.64
N VAL A 427 15.92 -1.14 0.31
CA VAL A 427 16.08 0.23 -0.21
C VAL A 427 15.22 1.19 0.59
N THR A 428 15.79 2.31 1.05
CA THR A 428 14.99 3.43 1.56
C THR A 428 14.81 4.49 0.49
N LEU A 429 13.66 5.16 0.51
CA LEU A 429 13.36 6.28 -0.38
C LEU A 429 13.23 7.55 0.45
N LYS A 430 14.13 8.48 0.18
CA LYS A 430 14.21 9.76 0.88
C LYS A 430 13.01 10.65 0.55
N GLY A 431 12.31 11.09 1.58
CA GLY A 431 11.14 11.95 1.46
C GLY A 431 9.84 11.22 1.15
N ALA A 432 9.87 9.90 0.92
CA ALA A 432 8.67 9.11 0.68
C ALA A 432 7.95 8.76 1.98
N GLY A 433 6.62 8.68 1.92
CA GLY A 433 5.78 8.15 2.97
C GLY A 433 5.37 6.69 2.72
N HIS A 434 4.24 6.29 3.30
CA HIS A 434 3.73 4.91 3.33
C HIS A 434 3.49 4.29 1.95
N THR A 435 2.94 5.05 1.01
CA THR A 435 2.80 4.66 -0.40
C THR A 435 3.94 5.28 -1.20
N ALA A 436 5.16 4.76 -1.03
CA ALA A 436 6.36 5.38 -1.57
C ALA A 436 6.26 5.81 -3.05
N PRO A 437 5.67 5.01 -3.98
CA PRO A 437 5.54 5.43 -5.38
C PRO A 437 4.62 6.65 -5.58
N GLU A 438 3.65 6.87 -4.69
CA GLU A 438 2.78 8.06 -4.73
C GLU A 438 3.53 9.35 -4.36
N PHE A 439 4.54 9.23 -3.49
CA PHE A 439 5.29 10.38 -3.00
C PHE A 439 6.53 10.67 -3.84
N MET A 440 7.24 9.63 -4.26
CA MET A 440 8.50 9.70 -5.00
C MET A 440 8.44 8.78 -6.25
N PRO A 441 7.54 9.10 -7.22
CA PRO A 441 7.25 8.20 -8.36
C PRO A 441 8.47 7.96 -9.26
N LYS A 442 9.31 8.98 -9.45
CA LYS A 442 10.50 8.84 -10.26
C LYS A 442 11.56 7.97 -9.59
N GLU A 443 11.82 8.21 -8.32
CA GLU A 443 12.76 7.43 -7.53
C GLU A 443 12.33 5.96 -7.46
N CYS A 444 11.03 5.70 -7.28
CA CYS A 444 10.50 4.34 -7.30
C CYS A 444 10.61 3.67 -8.67
N PHE A 445 10.49 4.42 -9.76
CA PHE A 445 10.70 3.91 -11.11
C PHE A 445 12.18 3.59 -11.38
N ASP A 446 13.11 4.46 -10.94
CA ASP A 446 14.55 4.31 -11.17
C ASP A 446 15.21 3.30 -10.18
N MET A 447 14.46 2.79 -9.18
CA MET A 447 14.92 1.83 -8.19
C MET A 447 14.98 0.39 -8.72
N GLU A 448 14.26 0.06 -9.78
CA GLU A 448 14.10 -1.27 -10.38
C GLU A 448 15.38 -1.86 -11.00
#